data_e3e4c61c5b18fd0765b08d047f8cee8f
#
_entry.id   e3e4c61c5b18fd0765b08d047f8cee8f
#
_cell.length_a   1.000
_cell.length_b   1.000
_cell.length_c   1.000
_cell.angle_alpha   90.00
_cell.angle_beta   90.00
_cell.angle_gamma   90.00
#
_symmetry.space_group_name_H-M   'P 1'
#
loop_
_entity.id
_entity.type
_entity.pdbx_description
1 polymer ?
#
loop_
_entity_poly.entity_id
_entity_poly.type
_entity_poly.pdbx_seq_one_letter_code
_entity_poly.pdbx_strand_id
1 'polypeptide(L)'
;MKPNKETYRILVIDDHPIVAEGIIALASQLEGVTCKGATCAKDVEQLTLKERFDLCIIDLELPDMNGFQLISHLHSQIPECGILIYTMHEEPWIIAKLSTLNINGAVSNMGHRTKRFFQWSGKMGERF
;
A
#
# COMPACT_ATOMS: atom_id res chain seq x y z
N MET A 1 24.60 6.37 -12.86
CA MET A 1 23.83 5.47 -12.36
C MET A 1 23.07 6.03 -11.27
N LYS A 2 22.00 5.54 -11.03
CA LYS A 2 21.28 5.99 -10.14
C LYS A 2 21.86 5.66 -9.04
N PRO A 3 22.26 6.33 -8.51
CA PRO A 3 23.06 6.05 -7.60
C PRO A 3 22.46 5.48 -6.50
N ASN A 4 21.62 5.85 -6.03
CA ASN A 4 21.28 5.38 -4.88
C ASN A 4 20.11 4.64 -4.81
N LYS A 5 19.33 4.62 -5.73
CA LYS A 5 18.12 3.95 -5.60
C LYS A 5 18.16 2.82 -6.46
N GLU A 6 18.78 1.80 -6.02
CA GLU A 6 18.87 0.66 -6.85
C GLU A 6 17.70 -0.20 -6.68
N THR A 7 16.96 -0.14 -5.55
CA THR A 7 15.82 -0.96 -5.34
C THR A 7 14.65 -0.13 -4.96
N TYR A 8 13.48 -0.48 -5.45
CA TYR A 8 12.23 0.14 -5.07
C TYR A 8 11.60 -0.79 -4.04
N ARG A 9 11.32 -0.30 -2.86
CA ARG A 9 10.95 -1.16 -1.73
C ARG A 9 9.48 -0.98 -1.42
N ILE A 10 8.75 -2.09 -1.44
CA ILE A 10 7.30 -2.11 -1.24
C ILE A 10 6.96 -2.90 0.00
N LEU A 11 6.08 -2.35 0.82
CA LEU A 11 5.54 -3.04 1.98
C LEU A 11 4.08 -3.36 1.69
N VAL A 12 3.72 -4.64 1.73
CA VAL A 12 2.35 -5.08 1.50
C VAL A 12 1.73 -5.40 2.85
N ILE A 13 0.64 -4.73 3.17
CA ILE A 13 0.02 -4.82 4.48
C ILE A 13 -1.35 -5.42 4.34
N ASP A 14 -1.50 -6.70 4.69
CA ASP A 14 -2.73 -7.44 4.51
C ASP A 14 -2.70 -8.63 5.44
N ASP A 15 -3.77 -8.88 6.19
CA ASP A 15 -3.81 -9.99 7.12
C ASP A 15 -4.24 -11.30 6.45
N HIS A 16 -4.43 -11.31 5.13
CA HIS A 16 -4.75 -12.52 4.40
C HIS A 16 -3.49 -13.00 3.71
N PRO A 17 -2.85 -14.04 4.22
CA PRO A 17 -1.53 -14.44 3.70
C PRO A 17 -1.51 -14.74 2.21
N ILE A 18 -2.57 -15.38 1.70
CA ILE A 18 -2.59 -15.73 0.29
C ILE A 18 -2.62 -14.49 -0.57
N VAL A 19 -3.40 -13.47 -0.17
CA VAL A 19 -3.49 -12.23 -0.93
C VAL A 19 -2.14 -11.52 -0.88
N ALA A 20 -1.56 -11.40 0.31
CA ALA A 20 -0.29 -10.72 0.46
C ALA A 20 0.79 -11.42 -0.36
N GLU A 21 0.84 -12.75 -0.29
CA GLU A 21 1.84 -13.49 -1.02
C GLU A 21 1.67 -13.35 -2.51
N GLY A 22 0.42 -13.27 -2.98
CA GLY A 22 0.16 -13.07 -4.38
C GLY A 22 0.66 -11.72 -4.88
N ILE A 23 0.40 -10.67 -4.10
CA ILE A 23 0.86 -9.34 -4.48
C ILE A 23 2.38 -9.29 -4.47
N ILE A 24 3.00 -9.89 -3.44
CA ILE A 24 4.45 -9.90 -3.33
C ILE A 24 5.06 -10.65 -4.51
N ALA A 25 4.47 -11.78 -4.87
CA ALA A 25 5.00 -12.58 -5.97
C ALA A 25 4.93 -11.81 -7.28
N LEU A 26 3.83 -11.11 -7.53
CA LEU A 26 3.69 -10.36 -8.75
C LEU A 26 4.66 -9.18 -8.79
N ALA A 27 4.75 -8.43 -7.71
CA ALA A 27 5.61 -7.26 -7.68
C ALA A 27 7.07 -7.63 -7.74
N SER A 28 7.43 -8.77 -7.17
CA SER A 28 8.82 -9.19 -7.16
C SER A 28 9.34 -9.60 -8.53
N GLN A 29 8.42 -9.78 -9.50
CA GLN A 29 8.85 -10.07 -10.84
C GLN A 29 9.37 -8.82 -11.54
N LEU A 30 9.09 -7.64 -10.99
CA LEU A 30 9.58 -6.41 -11.60
C LEU A 30 11.02 -6.20 -11.21
N GLU A 31 11.82 -5.82 -12.20
CA GLU A 31 13.21 -5.63 -11.95
C GLU A 31 13.44 -4.47 -10.99
N GLY A 32 14.31 -4.63 -10.03
CA GLY A 32 14.61 -3.57 -9.09
C GLY A 32 13.60 -3.37 -8.00
N VAL A 33 12.67 -4.31 -7.82
CA VAL A 33 11.64 -4.19 -6.80
C VAL A 33 11.83 -5.27 -5.75
N THR A 34 11.76 -4.87 -4.48
CA THR A 34 11.73 -5.84 -3.39
C THR A 34 10.49 -5.61 -2.58
N CYS A 35 9.92 -6.67 -2.05
CA CYS A 35 8.69 -6.59 -1.29
C CYS A 35 8.78 -7.29 0.03
N LYS A 36 8.15 -6.75 1.04
CA LYS A 36 7.99 -7.43 2.31
C LYS A 36 6.51 -7.36 2.70
N GLY A 37 6.11 -8.25 3.56
CA GLY A 37 4.72 -8.33 4.01
C GLY A 37 4.58 -8.06 5.48
N ALA A 38 3.47 -7.47 5.86
CA ALA A 38 3.07 -7.29 7.25
C ALA A 38 1.61 -7.68 7.35
N THR A 39 1.24 -8.34 8.45
CA THR A 39 -0.12 -8.81 8.60
C THR A 39 -0.91 -8.01 9.61
N CYS A 40 -0.29 -7.05 10.27
CA CYS A 40 -0.96 -6.24 11.26
C CYS A 40 -0.20 -4.93 11.43
N ALA A 41 -0.83 -3.98 12.10
CA ALA A 41 -0.22 -2.66 12.27
C ALA A 41 1.05 -2.73 13.10
N LYS A 42 1.12 -3.64 14.05
CA LYS A 42 2.31 -3.78 14.87
C LYS A 42 3.51 -4.15 14.03
N ASP A 43 3.33 -5.07 13.08
CA ASP A 43 4.41 -5.47 12.19
C ASP A 43 4.86 -4.29 11.34
N VAL A 44 3.91 -3.49 10.87
CA VAL A 44 4.22 -2.32 10.07
C VAL A 44 5.10 -1.36 10.87
N GLU A 45 4.74 -1.14 12.13
CA GLU A 45 5.49 -0.23 12.96
C GLU A 45 6.92 -0.71 13.13
N GLN A 46 7.10 -1.98 13.39
CA GLN A 46 8.43 -2.53 13.58
C GLN A 46 9.27 -2.48 12.31
N LEU A 47 8.66 -2.78 11.18
CA LEU A 47 9.39 -2.78 9.93
C LEU A 47 9.77 -1.36 9.51
N THR A 48 8.88 -0.40 9.69
CA THR A 48 9.17 0.96 9.25
C THR A 48 10.18 1.65 10.14
N LEU A 49 10.42 1.14 11.33
CA LEU A 49 11.48 1.66 12.17
C LEU A 49 12.84 1.16 11.72
N LYS A 50 12.88 0.02 11.05
CA LYS A 50 14.15 -0.57 10.67
C LYS A 50 14.52 -0.34 9.22
N GLU A 51 13.54 -0.18 8.35
CA GLU A 51 13.78 -0.11 6.92
C GLU A 51 12.98 1.01 6.32
N ARG A 52 13.45 1.46 5.17
CA ARG A 52 12.76 2.46 4.40
C ARG A 52 11.90 1.79 3.37
N PHE A 53 10.73 2.30 3.12
CA PHE A 53 9.85 1.80 2.06
C PHE A 53 9.43 2.94 1.16
N ASP A 54 9.28 2.66 -0.11
CA ASP A 54 8.88 3.65 -1.10
C ASP A 54 7.38 3.63 -1.33
N LEU A 55 6.75 2.49 -1.10
CA LEU A 55 5.32 2.33 -1.31
C LEU A 55 4.76 1.36 -0.28
N CYS A 56 3.61 1.70 0.27
CA CYS A 56 2.85 0.77 1.11
C CYS A 56 1.56 0.44 0.38
N ILE A 57 1.28 -0.85 0.21
CA ILE A 57 0.02 -1.32 -0.36
C ILE A 57 -0.79 -1.84 0.82
N ILE A 58 -1.92 -1.22 1.10
CA ILE A 58 -2.62 -1.44 2.35
C ILE A 58 -4.03 -1.96 2.12
N ASP A 59 -4.35 -3.06 2.81
CA ASP A 59 -5.72 -3.51 2.93
C ASP A 59 -6.37 -2.69 4.04
N LEU A 60 -7.59 -2.23 3.83
CA LEU A 60 -8.26 -1.43 4.82
C LEU A 60 -8.65 -2.20 6.07
N GLU A 61 -8.76 -3.52 5.99
CA GLU A 61 -9.15 -4.32 7.13
C GLU A 61 -7.99 -5.02 7.75
N LEU A 62 -7.56 -4.58 8.90
CA LEU A 62 -6.47 -5.21 9.63
C LEU A 62 -6.98 -5.59 11.02
N PRO A 63 -6.36 -6.59 11.65
CA PRO A 63 -6.88 -7.10 12.92
C PRO A 63 -6.69 -6.15 14.09
N ASP A 64 -5.64 -5.35 14.09
CA ASP A 64 -5.31 -4.53 15.25
C ASP A 64 -5.41 -3.02 15.01
N MET A 65 -5.79 -2.60 13.84
CA MET A 65 -5.92 -1.17 13.58
C MET A 65 -6.76 -0.96 12.32
N ASN A 66 -7.60 0.05 12.36
CA ASN A 66 -8.36 0.43 11.18
C ASN A 66 -7.40 0.95 10.12
N GLY A 67 -7.63 0.60 8.87
CA GLY A 67 -6.75 1.02 7.79
C GLY A 67 -6.63 2.52 7.64
N PHE A 68 -7.71 3.26 7.92
CA PHE A 68 -7.65 4.71 7.85
C PHE A 68 -6.72 5.28 8.92
N GLN A 69 -6.72 4.67 10.12
CA GLN A 69 -5.83 5.10 11.18
C GLN A 69 -4.38 4.79 10.79
N LEU A 70 -4.16 3.66 10.16
CA LEU A 70 -2.83 3.29 9.73
C LEU A 70 -2.31 4.27 8.68
N ILE A 71 -3.15 4.72 7.77
CA ILE A 71 -2.74 5.70 6.77
C ILE A 71 -2.27 6.97 7.46
N SER A 72 -3.01 7.46 8.46
CA SER A 72 -2.62 8.65 9.19
C SER A 72 -1.29 8.45 9.89
N HIS A 73 -1.11 7.28 10.49
CA HIS A 73 0.12 6.96 11.18
C HIS A 73 1.31 6.95 10.21
N LEU A 74 1.13 6.36 9.04
CA LEU A 74 2.20 6.30 8.06
C LEU A 74 2.53 7.68 7.51
N HIS A 75 1.53 8.54 7.30
CA HIS A 75 1.80 9.90 6.86
C HIS A 75 2.64 10.65 7.88
N SER A 76 2.43 10.36 9.15
CA SER A 76 3.18 11.01 10.21
C SER A 76 4.60 10.47 10.29
N GLN A 77 4.77 9.16 10.14
CA GLN A 77 6.06 8.53 10.33
C GLN A 77 6.94 8.54 9.08
N ILE A 78 6.34 8.33 7.93
CA ILE A 78 7.10 8.27 6.69
C ILE A 78 6.35 9.04 5.61
N PRO A 79 6.31 10.37 5.70
CA PRO A 79 5.48 11.18 4.80
C PRO A 79 5.86 11.07 3.33
N GLU A 80 7.06 10.59 3.03
CA GLU A 80 7.46 10.48 1.64
C GLU A 80 7.06 9.18 1.00
N CYS A 81 6.54 8.23 1.77
CA CYS A 81 6.16 6.94 1.24
C CYS A 81 4.84 7.03 0.51
N GLY A 82 4.75 6.44 -0.67
CA GLY A 82 3.48 6.38 -1.39
C GLY A 82 2.53 5.40 -0.73
N ILE A 83 1.25 5.62 -0.90
CA ILE A 83 0.23 4.75 -0.31
C ILE A 83 -0.77 4.36 -1.38
N LEU A 84 -0.96 3.07 -1.55
CA LEU A 84 -1.95 2.51 -2.44
C LEU A 84 -2.89 1.65 -1.62
N ILE A 85 -4.16 1.92 -1.70
CA ILE A 85 -5.15 1.16 -0.95
C ILE A 85 -5.72 0.05 -1.83
N TYR A 86 -5.84 -1.14 -1.25
CA TYR A 86 -6.43 -2.27 -1.91
C TYR A 86 -7.57 -2.73 -1.02
N THR A 87 -8.77 -2.80 -1.52
CA THR A 87 -9.91 -3.14 -0.69
C THR A 87 -10.93 -3.96 -1.46
N MET A 88 -11.67 -4.76 -0.73
CA MET A 88 -12.81 -5.49 -1.29
C MET A 88 -14.10 -4.68 -1.14
N HIS A 89 -14.03 -3.50 -0.53
CA HIS A 89 -15.22 -2.72 -0.23
C HIS A 89 -15.43 -1.60 -1.23
N GLU A 90 -16.66 -1.40 -1.65
CA GLU A 90 -16.99 -0.33 -2.59
C GLU A 90 -18.13 0.54 -2.05
N GLU A 91 -18.39 0.50 -0.76
CA GLU A 91 -19.45 1.33 -0.20
C GLU A 91 -19.15 2.80 -0.45
N PRO A 92 -20.15 3.59 -0.81
CA PRO A 92 -19.90 4.99 -1.16
C PRO A 92 -19.19 5.78 -0.05
N TRP A 93 -19.46 5.46 1.21
CA TRP A 93 -18.81 6.21 2.28
C TRP A 93 -17.31 5.92 2.36
N ILE A 94 -16.92 4.71 2.01
CA ILE A 94 -15.51 4.35 1.99
C ILE A 94 -14.82 5.09 0.86
N ILE A 95 -15.43 5.12 -0.31
CA ILE A 95 -14.85 5.81 -1.46
C ILE A 95 -14.73 7.29 -1.17
N ALA A 96 -15.77 7.88 -0.56
CA ALA A 96 -15.75 9.29 -0.21
C ALA A 96 -14.65 9.58 0.79
N LYS A 97 -14.47 8.71 1.78
CA LYS A 97 -13.43 8.93 2.78
C LYS A 97 -12.05 8.82 2.17
N LEU A 98 -11.85 7.84 1.30
CA LEU A 98 -10.56 7.66 0.65
C LEU A 98 -10.19 8.89 -0.19
N SER A 99 -11.19 9.52 -0.81
CA SER A 99 -10.91 10.66 -1.65
C SER A 99 -10.46 11.88 -0.85
N THR A 100 -10.66 11.89 0.47
CA THR A 100 -10.21 12.99 1.29
C THR A 100 -8.81 12.77 1.85
N LEU A 101 -8.23 11.60 1.62
CA LEU A 101 -6.92 11.29 2.16
C LEU A 101 -5.84 11.58 1.14
N ASN A 102 -4.65 11.82 1.66
CA ASN A 102 -3.52 12.09 0.77
C ASN A 102 -2.88 10.77 0.41
N ILE A 103 -3.48 10.04 -0.52
CA ILE A 103 -2.96 8.75 -0.96
C ILE A 103 -2.74 8.80 -2.47
N ASN A 104 -1.94 7.87 -2.96
CA ASN A 104 -1.55 7.86 -4.37
C ASN A 104 -2.54 7.12 -5.24
N GLY A 105 -3.31 6.22 -4.65
CA GLY A 105 -4.31 5.51 -5.43
C GLY A 105 -5.07 4.53 -4.59
N ALA A 106 -6.16 4.03 -5.14
CA ALA A 106 -6.96 3.01 -4.47
C ALA A 106 -7.60 2.13 -5.53
N VAL A 107 -7.61 0.83 -5.28
CA VAL A 107 -8.27 -0.11 -6.17
C VAL A 107 -9.15 -1.02 -5.34
N SER A 108 -10.23 -1.47 -5.94
CA SER A 108 -11.13 -2.41 -5.32
C SER A 108 -11.10 -3.68 -6.12
N ASN A 109 -11.14 -4.80 -5.43
CA ASN A 109 -11.19 -6.08 -6.09
C ASN A 109 -12.37 -6.84 -5.53
N MET A 110 -13.48 -6.85 -6.27
CA MET A 110 -14.69 -7.54 -5.85
C MET A 110 -14.81 -8.78 -6.68
N GLY A 111 -14.37 -9.89 -6.11
CA GLY A 111 -14.41 -11.14 -6.82
C GLY A 111 -13.44 -11.15 -7.97
N HIS A 112 -13.96 -11.25 -9.18
CA HIS A 112 -13.11 -11.32 -10.35
C HIS A 112 -12.99 -10.00 -11.09
N ARG A 113 -13.45 -8.90 -10.45
CA ARG A 113 -13.38 -7.59 -11.11
C ARG A 113 -12.56 -6.66 -10.24
N THR A 114 -11.73 -5.85 -10.88
CA THR A 114 -10.92 -4.86 -10.21
C THR A 114 -11.31 -3.49 -10.72
N LYS A 115 -11.56 -2.55 -9.82
CA LYS A 115 -11.89 -1.20 -10.18
C LYS A 115 -10.90 -0.25 -9.53
N ARG A 116 -10.55 0.81 -10.26
CA ARG A 116 -9.68 1.83 -9.74
C ARG A 116 -10.52 3.05 -9.42
N PHE A 117 -10.52 3.45 -8.14
CA PHE A 117 -11.31 4.59 -7.72
C PHE A 117 -10.63 5.90 -8.01
N PHE A 118 -9.29 5.95 -7.93
CA PHE A 118 -8.55 7.17 -8.12
C PHE A 118 -7.46 6.96 -9.11
N GLN A 119 -7.13 8.04 -9.81
CA GLN A 119 -6.02 7.98 -10.68
C GLN A 119 -4.77 8.03 -9.85
N TRP A 120 -3.75 7.28 -10.24
CA TRP A 120 -2.47 7.27 -9.55
C TRP A 120 -1.84 8.64 -9.71
N SER A 121 -1.28 9.17 -8.62
CA SER A 121 -0.69 10.50 -8.66
C SER A 121 0.67 10.48 -7.98
N GLY A 122 1.39 11.58 -8.08
CA GLY A 122 2.70 11.71 -7.49
C GLY A 122 3.79 11.20 -8.42
N LYS A 123 4.99 11.15 -7.90
CA LYS A 123 6.11 10.75 -8.74
C LYS A 123 5.94 9.39 -9.32
N MET A 124 5.36 8.49 -8.54
CA MET A 124 5.18 7.17 -9.06
C MET A 124 4.14 7.13 -10.10
N GLY A 125 3.10 7.91 -9.95
CA GLY A 125 2.03 7.95 -10.92
C GLY A 125 2.48 8.36 -12.28
N GLU A 126 3.51 9.16 -12.33
CA GLU A 126 4.00 9.60 -13.62
C GLU A 126 4.71 8.49 -14.37
N ARG A 127 5.06 7.42 -13.70
CA ARG A 127 5.74 6.33 -14.36
C ARG A 127 4.81 5.25 -14.82
N PHE A 128 3.61 5.30 -14.41
CA PHE A 128 2.62 4.36 -14.78
C PHE A 128 1.50 5.04 -15.53
#